data_d6a21be62f604cbfaa93022ddae62cc1
#
_entry.id   d6a21be62f604cbfaa93022ddae62cc1
#
_cell.length_a   1.000
_cell.length_b   1.000
_cell.length_c   1.000
_cell.angle_alpha   90.00
_cell.angle_beta   90.00
_cell.angle_gamma   90.00
#
_symmetry.space_group_name_H-M   'P 1'
#
loop_
_entity.id
_entity.type
_entity.pdbx_description
1 polymer ?
#
loop_
_entity_poly.entity_id
_entity_poly.type
_entity_poly.pdbx_seq_one_letter_code
_entity_poly.pdbx_strand_id
1 'polypeptide(L)'
;MSNSIKEAFAALARERNIAPTVLKDALEAALLAAYRRDPHVTQNAEVDLDLDTGTFKVFAHKVIVEDVLDPKEEIALEEAKTYREDAQVDETIAFDVTPKDFGRLAAQMAKQVITQRLRESERKILYDEYKDKQGITIIGTVQRVEGRNIIVNLGKLEALLPGSEQIPGERWRVGERIKVFVEEVRDTPRGVQVILSRASEGLVRELFELEVPEVIDGAVIIEGIAREAGHRTKIAVRSRDAAIDPIGACVGARGGRIQAISSELRNEKIEIIRFNPVLETYIANSLSPAKVASVTVNEEHRHALVVVPDNMLSLAIGREGQNVRLAAKLTGYRIDIKSETQLAELERAAEQEAVGEPLEAADLLEQEEVLDEQAVS
;
A
#
# COMPACT_ATOMS: atom_id res chain seq x y z
N MET A 1 17.95 15.05 -42.08
CA MET A 1 17.49 14.13 -41.04
C MET A 1 18.33 14.19 -39.77
N SER A 2 19.65 14.44 -39.83
CA SER A 2 20.48 14.59 -38.61
C SER A 2 20.10 15.77 -37.71
N ASN A 3 19.64 16.89 -38.27
CA ASN A 3 19.20 18.07 -37.51
C ASN A 3 17.98 17.78 -36.62
N SER A 4 17.06 16.90 -37.03
CA SER A 4 15.85 16.59 -36.27
C SER A 4 16.13 15.74 -35.02
N ILE A 5 17.16 14.89 -35.04
CA ILE A 5 17.58 14.09 -33.88
C ILE A 5 18.23 15.00 -32.83
N LYS A 6 19.15 15.85 -33.27
CA LYS A 6 19.83 16.83 -32.40
C LYS A 6 18.84 17.77 -31.72
N GLU A 7 17.88 18.32 -32.48
CA GLU A 7 16.84 19.20 -31.93
C GLU A 7 15.95 18.47 -30.90
N ALA A 8 15.55 17.21 -31.16
CA ALA A 8 14.77 16.40 -30.28
C ALA A 8 15.52 16.06 -28.97
N PHE A 9 16.82 15.73 -29.05
CA PHE A 9 17.67 15.51 -27.90
C PHE A 9 17.85 16.77 -27.06
N ALA A 10 18.11 17.92 -27.72
CA ALA A 10 18.28 19.19 -27.02
C ALA A 10 16.99 19.65 -26.32
N ALA A 11 15.82 19.44 -26.94
CA ALA A 11 14.54 19.73 -26.36
C ALA A 11 14.27 18.87 -25.11
N LEU A 12 14.50 17.56 -25.19
CA LEU A 12 14.31 16.63 -24.07
C LEU A 12 15.26 16.91 -22.89
N ALA A 13 16.53 17.20 -23.20
CA ALA A 13 17.50 17.55 -22.17
C ALA A 13 17.09 18.82 -21.40
N ARG A 14 16.54 19.83 -22.13
CA ARG A 14 16.12 21.10 -21.52
C ARG A 14 14.77 21.01 -20.78
N GLU A 15 13.76 20.39 -21.42
CA GLU A 15 12.39 20.39 -20.88
C GLU A 15 12.19 19.38 -19.75
N ARG A 16 12.95 18.28 -19.71
CA ARG A 16 12.69 17.16 -18.81
C ARG A 16 13.88 16.78 -17.94
N ASN A 17 14.98 17.56 -17.98
CA ASN A 17 16.18 17.33 -17.17
C ASN A 17 16.77 15.91 -17.32
N ILE A 18 16.66 15.32 -18.55
CA ILE A 18 17.27 14.03 -18.88
C ILE A 18 18.67 14.29 -19.40
N ALA A 19 19.69 13.69 -18.77
CA ALA A 19 21.07 13.85 -19.23
C ALA A 19 21.23 13.35 -20.67
N PRO A 20 21.87 14.12 -21.57
CA PRO A 20 22.08 13.70 -22.97
C PRO A 20 22.81 12.35 -23.11
N THR A 21 23.72 12.05 -22.16
CA THR A 21 24.45 10.78 -22.10
C THR A 21 23.51 9.58 -21.94
N VAL A 22 22.49 9.67 -21.07
CA VAL A 22 21.52 8.58 -20.85
C VAL A 22 20.70 8.30 -22.11
N LEU A 23 20.41 9.34 -22.91
CA LEU A 23 19.72 9.18 -24.19
C LEU A 23 20.65 8.59 -25.25
N LYS A 24 21.95 9.00 -25.25
CA LYS A 24 22.98 8.45 -26.12
C LYS A 24 23.13 6.94 -25.88
N ASP A 25 23.41 6.54 -24.65
CA ASP A 25 23.61 5.14 -24.26
C ASP A 25 22.40 4.26 -24.62
N ALA A 26 21.19 4.76 -24.37
CA ALA A 26 19.96 4.04 -24.69
C ALA A 26 19.74 3.87 -26.19
N LEU A 27 20.13 4.86 -27.01
CA LEU A 27 20.01 4.78 -28.45
C LEU A 27 21.09 3.87 -29.05
N GLU A 28 22.31 3.96 -28.59
CA GLU A 28 23.42 3.07 -28.99
C GLU A 28 23.08 1.61 -28.69
N ALA A 29 22.57 1.32 -27.47
CA ALA A 29 22.11 -0.02 -27.11
C ALA A 29 20.97 -0.53 -28.01
N ALA A 30 20.00 0.33 -28.33
CA ALA A 30 18.88 -0.03 -29.21
C ALA A 30 19.34 -0.30 -30.64
N LEU A 31 20.24 0.53 -31.16
CA LEU A 31 20.83 0.36 -32.49
C LEU A 31 21.67 -0.89 -32.59
N LEU A 32 22.48 -1.16 -31.58
CA LEU A 32 23.28 -2.37 -31.49
C LEU A 32 22.40 -3.64 -31.44
N ALA A 33 21.34 -3.61 -30.64
CA ALA A 33 20.38 -4.70 -30.60
C ALA A 33 19.68 -4.93 -31.95
N ALA A 34 19.39 -3.86 -32.68
CA ALA A 34 18.82 -3.95 -34.04
C ALA A 34 19.83 -4.51 -35.07
N TYR A 35 21.10 -4.10 -34.98
CA TYR A 35 22.18 -4.60 -35.80
C TYR A 35 22.38 -6.11 -35.60
N ARG A 36 22.44 -6.56 -34.38
CA ARG A 36 22.63 -7.97 -33.99
C ARG A 36 21.49 -8.90 -34.39
N ARG A 37 20.34 -8.38 -34.82
CA ARG A 37 19.22 -9.21 -35.33
C ARG A 37 19.52 -9.86 -36.69
N ASP A 38 20.43 -9.28 -37.47
CA ASP A 38 20.86 -9.89 -38.71
C ASP A 38 21.84 -11.04 -38.40
N PRO A 39 21.56 -12.29 -38.77
CA PRO A 39 22.42 -13.44 -38.48
C PRO A 39 23.74 -13.41 -39.26
N HIS A 40 23.87 -12.52 -40.25
CA HIS A 40 25.06 -12.40 -41.08
C HIS A 40 26.11 -11.41 -40.53
N VAL A 41 25.80 -10.68 -39.46
CA VAL A 41 26.71 -9.71 -38.86
C VAL A 41 27.41 -10.29 -37.65
N THR A 42 28.55 -9.68 -37.25
CA THR A 42 29.27 -10.03 -36.04
C THR A 42 28.45 -9.67 -34.78
N GLN A 43 28.55 -10.50 -33.75
CA GLN A 43 27.97 -10.20 -32.44
C GLN A 43 28.88 -9.25 -31.62
N ASN A 44 30.18 -9.20 -31.97
CA ASN A 44 31.14 -8.31 -31.35
C ASN A 44 31.19 -6.97 -32.09
N ALA A 45 30.12 -6.18 -31.88
CA ALA A 45 30.00 -4.86 -32.49
C ALA A 45 29.64 -3.80 -31.48
N GLU A 46 30.06 -2.57 -31.76
CA GLU A 46 29.76 -1.36 -30.98
C GLU A 46 29.13 -0.29 -31.91
N VAL A 47 28.24 0.52 -31.33
CA VAL A 47 27.65 1.66 -32.06
C VAL A 47 28.13 2.92 -31.35
N ASP A 48 28.70 3.84 -32.08
CA ASP A 48 29.05 5.18 -31.60
C ASP A 48 28.13 6.22 -32.24
N LEU A 49 27.45 6.99 -31.40
CA LEU A 49 26.55 8.07 -31.77
C LEU A 49 27.20 9.42 -31.43
N ASP A 50 27.49 10.19 -32.49
CA ASP A 50 27.85 11.59 -32.32
C ASP A 50 26.61 12.46 -32.16
N LEU A 51 26.40 12.99 -30.95
CA LEU A 51 25.26 13.86 -30.66
C LEU A 51 25.33 15.23 -31.33
N ASP A 52 26.53 15.70 -31.67
CA ASP A 52 26.73 17.02 -32.30
C ASP A 52 26.38 17.02 -33.78
N THR A 53 26.73 15.98 -34.47
CA THR A 53 26.42 15.80 -35.90
C THR A 53 25.13 15.02 -36.15
N GLY A 54 24.66 14.27 -35.15
CA GLY A 54 23.52 13.33 -35.27
C GLY A 54 23.84 12.16 -36.19
N THR A 55 25.13 11.84 -36.39
CA THR A 55 25.60 10.70 -37.17
C THR A 55 25.96 9.56 -36.22
N PHE A 56 25.90 8.35 -36.73
CA PHE A 56 26.29 7.16 -36.01
C PHE A 56 27.14 6.25 -36.90
N LYS A 57 27.99 5.47 -36.24
CA LYS A 57 28.84 4.47 -36.86
C LYS A 57 28.68 3.15 -36.13
N VAL A 58 28.78 2.06 -36.87
CA VAL A 58 28.82 0.72 -36.34
C VAL A 58 30.22 0.16 -36.57
N PHE A 59 30.89 -0.19 -35.49
CA PHE A 59 32.21 -0.79 -35.51
C PHE A 59 32.11 -2.28 -35.14
N ALA A 60 32.60 -3.14 -36.05
CA ALA A 60 32.80 -4.55 -35.78
C ALA A 60 34.20 -4.77 -35.21
N HIS A 61 34.29 -5.41 -34.10
CA HIS A 61 35.54 -5.77 -33.47
C HIS A 61 35.92 -7.20 -33.84
N LYS A 62 37.05 -7.37 -34.55
CA LYS A 62 37.60 -8.67 -34.93
C LYS A 62 38.89 -8.93 -34.22
N VAL A 63 39.07 -10.14 -33.74
CA VAL A 63 40.30 -10.62 -33.10
C VAL A 63 41.28 -11.06 -34.18
N ILE A 64 42.55 -10.66 -34.07
CA ILE A 64 43.62 -11.05 -34.96
C ILE A 64 44.12 -12.44 -34.60
N VAL A 65 44.05 -13.36 -35.53
CA VAL A 65 44.45 -14.76 -35.36
C VAL A 65 45.42 -15.18 -36.47
N GLU A 66 46.17 -16.26 -36.28
CA GLU A 66 47.00 -16.85 -37.32
C GLU A 66 46.13 -17.56 -38.36
N ASP A 67 45.18 -18.42 -37.90
CA ASP A 67 44.23 -19.15 -38.71
C ASP A 67 42.79 -18.74 -38.38
N VAL A 68 42.03 -18.22 -39.36
CA VAL A 68 40.67 -17.75 -39.23
C VAL A 68 39.72 -18.94 -39.19
N LEU A 69 39.00 -19.09 -38.03
CA LEU A 69 37.95 -20.08 -37.89
C LEU A 69 36.56 -19.47 -38.15
N ASP A 70 36.31 -18.28 -37.63
CA ASP A 70 35.09 -17.54 -37.89
C ASP A 70 35.38 -16.17 -38.53
N PRO A 71 35.17 -16.03 -39.85
CA PRO A 71 35.43 -14.78 -40.56
C PRO A 71 34.62 -13.57 -40.08
N LYS A 72 33.57 -13.78 -39.24
CA LYS A 72 32.77 -12.70 -38.68
C LYS A 72 33.45 -12.07 -37.47
N GLU A 73 34.10 -12.88 -36.63
CA GLU A 73 34.69 -12.49 -35.35
C GLU A 73 36.24 -12.39 -35.42
N GLU A 74 36.86 -12.96 -36.48
CA GLU A 74 38.30 -13.10 -36.62
C GLU A 74 38.83 -12.51 -37.91
N ILE A 75 40.11 -12.15 -37.94
CA ILE A 75 40.86 -11.68 -39.11
C ILE A 75 42.28 -12.24 -39.07
N ALA A 76 42.81 -12.66 -40.22
CA ALA A 76 44.17 -13.14 -40.35
C ALA A 76 45.18 -12.03 -40.08
N LEU A 77 46.32 -12.38 -39.44
CA LEU A 77 47.39 -11.43 -39.11
C LEU A 77 47.93 -10.71 -40.35
N GLU A 78 48.07 -11.42 -41.49
CA GLU A 78 48.53 -10.82 -42.75
C GLU A 78 47.54 -9.76 -43.30
N GLU A 79 46.27 -10.02 -43.20
CA GLU A 79 45.22 -9.09 -43.61
C GLU A 79 45.18 -7.91 -42.60
N ALA A 80 45.26 -8.15 -41.32
CA ALA A 80 45.25 -7.13 -40.25
C ALA A 80 46.39 -6.13 -40.42
N LYS A 81 47.57 -6.59 -40.83
CA LYS A 81 48.75 -5.74 -41.11
C LYS A 81 48.54 -4.77 -42.28
N THR A 82 47.60 -5.02 -43.18
CA THR A 82 47.27 -4.06 -44.26
C THR A 82 46.50 -2.84 -43.71
N TYR A 83 45.82 -2.98 -42.59
CA TYR A 83 45.08 -1.89 -41.91
C TYR A 83 45.89 -1.22 -40.80
N ARG A 84 46.77 -1.99 -40.14
CA ARG A 84 47.65 -1.51 -39.08
C ARG A 84 49.00 -2.27 -39.09
N GLU A 85 50.07 -1.60 -39.45
CA GLU A 85 51.37 -2.21 -39.67
C GLU A 85 51.95 -2.94 -38.42
N ASP A 86 51.64 -2.46 -37.21
CA ASP A 86 52.06 -2.98 -35.93
C ASP A 86 51.11 -4.01 -35.32
N ALA A 87 50.14 -4.55 -36.06
CA ALA A 87 49.18 -5.51 -35.62
C ALA A 87 49.79 -6.82 -35.11
N GLN A 88 49.37 -7.31 -33.97
CA GLN A 88 49.81 -8.55 -33.33
C GLN A 88 48.63 -9.52 -33.13
N VAL A 89 48.96 -10.83 -33.03
CA VAL A 89 47.98 -11.87 -32.72
C VAL A 89 47.36 -11.60 -31.32
N ASP A 90 46.10 -11.93 -31.13
CA ASP A 90 45.27 -11.68 -29.96
C ASP A 90 44.88 -10.21 -29.70
N GLU A 91 45.26 -9.27 -30.60
CA GLU A 91 44.77 -7.92 -30.56
C GLU A 91 43.42 -7.82 -31.32
N THR A 92 42.67 -6.76 -31.00
CA THR A 92 41.36 -6.47 -31.68
C THR A 92 41.49 -5.26 -32.58
N ILE A 93 40.96 -5.38 -33.82
CA ILE A 93 40.79 -4.27 -34.75
C ILE A 93 39.29 -3.95 -34.94
N ALA A 94 38.96 -2.65 -34.94
CA ALA A 94 37.62 -2.17 -35.23
C ALA A 94 37.47 -1.78 -36.73
N PHE A 95 36.45 -2.30 -37.35
CA PHE A 95 36.08 -1.99 -38.74
C PHE A 95 34.76 -1.23 -38.79
N ASP A 96 34.71 -0.14 -39.58
CA ASP A 96 33.44 0.57 -39.85
C ASP A 96 32.60 -0.31 -40.80
N VAL A 97 31.57 -0.91 -40.25
CA VAL A 97 30.63 -1.79 -40.96
C VAL A 97 29.22 -1.20 -41.05
N THR A 98 29.13 0.13 -40.96
CA THR A 98 27.86 0.85 -40.95
C THR A 98 27.01 0.51 -42.19
N PRO A 99 25.85 -0.13 -42.08
CA PRO A 99 25.00 -0.47 -43.23
C PRO A 99 24.44 0.81 -43.88
N LYS A 100 24.37 0.84 -45.22
CA LYS A 100 23.93 2.01 -45.99
C LYS A 100 22.50 2.48 -45.65
N ASP A 101 21.60 1.55 -45.35
CA ASP A 101 20.20 1.84 -45.02
C ASP A 101 19.94 2.02 -43.51
N PHE A 102 20.98 1.91 -42.70
CA PHE A 102 20.87 1.96 -41.24
C PHE A 102 20.38 3.33 -40.73
N GLY A 103 20.53 4.41 -41.51
CA GLY A 103 20.06 5.75 -41.19
C GLY A 103 18.55 5.86 -40.96
N ARG A 104 17.75 5.12 -41.73
CA ARG A 104 16.28 5.09 -41.54
C ARG A 104 15.90 4.32 -40.28
N LEU A 105 16.57 3.19 -40.01
CA LEU A 105 16.38 2.40 -38.82
C LEU A 105 16.77 3.21 -37.60
N ALA A 106 17.91 3.91 -37.61
CA ALA A 106 18.35 4.77 -36.53
C ALA A 106 17.36 5.87 -36.19
N ALA A 107 16.78 6.53 -37.22
CA ALA A 107 15.76 7.55 -36.98
C ALA A 107 14.47 7.00 -36.34
N GLN A 108 14.04 5.79 -36.72
CA GLN A 108 12.90 5.11 -36.11
C GLN A 108 13.20 4.71 -34.68
N MET A 109 14.37 4.12 -34.43
CA MET A 109 14.81 3.73 -33.07
C MET A 109 14.96 4.94 -32.16
N ALA A 110 15.55 6.03 -32.66
CA ALA A 110 15.67 7.27 -31.94
C ALA A 110 14.29 7.79 -31.48
N LYS A 111 13.31 7.84 -32.39
CA LYS A 111 11.94 8.24 -32.04
C LYS A 111 11.33 7.33 -30.99
N GLN A 112 11.54 6.02 -31.09
CA GLN A 112 11.01 5.04 -30.12
C GLN A 112 11.66 5.20 -28.75
N VAL A 113 13.00 5.26 -28.67
CA VAL A 113 13.77 5.43 -27.45
C VAL A 113 13.41 6.75 -26.75
N ILE A 114 13.37 7.85 -27.52
CA ILE A 114 12.97 9.16 -27.01
C ILE A 114 11.55 9.11 -26.42
N THR A 115 10.59 8.54 -27.15
CA THR A 115 9.20 8.42 -26.67
C THR A 115 9.11 7.58 -25.42
N GLN A 116 9.86 6.50 -25.33
CA GLN A 116 9.89 5.63 -24.16
C GLN A 116 10.49 6.34 -22.94
N ARG A 117 11.65 6.99 -23.10
CA ARG A 117 12.30 7.74 -22.02
C ARG A 117 11.45 8.90 -21.53
N LEU A 118 10.74 9.58 -22.44
CA LEU A 118 9.78 10.62 -22.08
C LEU A 118 8.67 10.05 -21.19
N ARG A 119 8.06 8.94 -21.59
CA ARG A 119 7.02 8.28 -20.80
C ARG A 119 7.53 7.80 -19.42
N GLU A 120 8.74 7.25 -19.38
CA GLU A 120 9.37 6.84 -18.12
C GLU A 120 9.61 8.03 -17.18
N SER A 121 10.10 9.15 -17.72
CA SER A 121 10.31 10.37 -16.95
C SER A 121 8.99 10.98 -16.46
N GLU A 122 7.97 11.07 -17.31
CA GLU A 122 6.63 11.53 -16.93
C GLU A 122 6.01 10.63 -15.85
N ARG A 123 6.16 9.31 -16.01
CA ARG A 123 5.70 8.33 -15.03
C ARG A 123 6.39 8.53 -13.67
N LYS A 124 7.71 8.72 -13.67
CA LYS A 124 8.46 8.95 -12.43
C LYS A 124 8.00 10.23 -11.72
N ILE A 125 7.86 11.33 -12.46
CA ILE A 125 7.38 12.61 -11.90
C ILE A 125 5.98 12.44 -11.30
N LEU A 126 5.06 11.76 -12.01
CA LEU A 126 3.72 11.49 -11.50
C LEU A 126 3.76 10.58 -10.27
N TYR A 127 4.59 9.54 -10.29
CA TYR A 127 4.73 8.64 -9.15
C TYR A 127 5.22 9.38 -7.91
N ASP A 128 6.29 10.17 -8.02
CA ASP A 128 6.86 10.93 -6.91
C ASP A 128 5.81 11.93 -6.36
N GLU A 129 5.11 12.68 -7.24
CA GLU A 129 4.07 13.64 -6.84
C GLU A 129 2.91 12.98 -6.08
N TYR A 130 2.44 11.82 -6.54
CA TYR A 130 1.32 11.13 -5.88
C TYR A 130 1.75 10.26 -4.72
N LYS A 131 3.01 9.81 -4.69
CA LYS A 131 3.57 9.08 -3.54
C LYS A 131 3.58 9.94 -2.29
N ASP A 132 3.91 11.23 -2.43
CA ASP A 132 3.85 12.22 -1.34
C ASP A 132 2.41 12.49 -0.87
N LYS A 133 1.41 12.16 -1.69
CA LYS A 133 -0.02 12.27 -1.35
C LYS A 133 -0.60 10.97 -0.78
N GLN A 134 0.18 9.91 -0.67
CA GLN A 134 -0.29 8.67 -0.03
C GLN A 134 -0.52 8.92 1.46
N GLY A 135 -1.66 8.48 1.96
CA GLY A 135 -2.05 8.69 3.35
C GLY A 135 -2.77 10.02 3.61
N ILE A 136 -3.09 10.81 2.58
CA ILE A 136 -3.87 12.04 2.73
C ILE A 136 -5.14 12.04 1.89
N THR A 137 -6.06 12.91 2.26
CA THR A 137 -7.35 13.10 1.55
C THR A 137 -7.20 14.18 0.49
N ILE A 138 -7.64 13.85 -0.72
CA ILE A 138 -7.66 14.77 -1.86
C ILE A 138 -9.06 14.88 -2.47
N ILE A 139 -9.28 15.92 -3.25
CA ILE A 139 -10.53 16.11 -3.98
C ILE A 139 -10.30 15.77 -5.44
N GLY A 140 -11.12 14.85 -5.96
CA GLY A 140 -11.17 14.52 -7.37
C GLY A 140 -12.54 14.78 -7.98
N THR A 141 -12.68 14.47 -9.26
CA THR A 141 -13.93 14.52 -10.00
C THR A 141 -14.24 13.14 -10.56
N VAL A 142 -15.44 12.64 -10.34
CA VAL A 142 -15.88 11.36 -10.90
C VAL A 142 -15.92 11.46 -12.43
N GLN A 143 -15.10 10.66 -13.09
CA GLN A 143 -14.98 10.68 -14.54
C GLN A 143 -15.87 9.66 -15.22
N ARG A 144 -15.92 8.44 -14.69
CA ARG A 144 -16.77 7.35 -15.17
C ARG A 144 -16.97 6.28 -14.09
N VAL A 145 -18.02 5.52 -14.24
CA VAL A 145 -18.35 4.37 -13.40
C VAL A 145 -18.26 3.10 -14.24
N GLU A 146 -17.42 2.16 -13.86
CA GLU A 146 -17.15 0.91 -14.56
C GLU A 146 -17.54 -0.29 -13.67
N GLY A 147 -18.75 -0.79 -13.83
CA GLY A 147 -19.29 -1.85 -13.00
C GLY A 147 -19.41 -1.40 -11.53
N ARG A 148 -18.56 -1.99 -10.66
CA ARG A 148 -18.47 -1.60 -9.25
C ARG A 148 -17.37 -0.57 -8.96
N ASN A 149 -16.53 -0.26 -9.93
CA ASN A 149 -15.41 0.63 -9.76
C ASN A 149 -15.74 2.04 -10.23
N ILE A 150 -15.15 3.03 -9.60
CA ILE A 150 -15.27 4.43 -9.98
C ILE A 150 -13.89 4.93 -10.38
N ILE A 151 -13.82 5.57 -11.53
CA ILE A 151 -12.62 6.25 -11.98
C ILE A 151 -12.76 7.73 -11.65
N VAL A 152 -11.79 8.22 -10.90
CA VAL A 152 -11.75 9.59 -10.40
C VAL A 152 -10.61 10.33 -11.08
N ASN A 153 -10.91 11.47 -11.67
CA ASN A 153 -9.89 12.35 -12.24
C ASN A 153 -9.29 13.21 -11.12
N LEU A 154 -7.98 13.11 -10.96
CA LEU A 154 -7.19 13.88 -9.99
C LEU A 154 -6.44 15.06 -10.65
N GLY A 155 -6.79 15.42 -11.89
CA GLY A 155 -6.17 16.47 -12.69
C GLY A 155 -5.12 15.93 -13.64
N LYS A 156 -4.03 15.37 -13.16
CA LYS A 156 -2.94 14.84 -13.98
C LYS A 156 -3.06 13.36 -14.34
N LEU A 157 -3.80 12.61 -13.56
CA LEU A 157 -4.04 11.18 -13.79
C LEU A 157 -5.45 10.76 -13.37
N GLU A 158 -5.85 9.60 -13.85
CA GLU A 158 -7.05 8.90 -13.43
C GLU A 158 -6.69 7.91 -12.32
N ALA A 159 -7.46 7.93 -11.24
CA ALA A 159 -7.28 7.06 -10.09
C ALA A 159 -8.47 6.11 -9.95
N LEU A 160 -8.22 4.95 -9.35
CA LEU A 160 -9.21 3.91 -9.16
C LEU A 160 -9.78 3.94 -7.74
N LEU A 161 -11.10 4.04 -7.62
CA LEU A 161 -11.84 3.79 -6.39
C LEU A 161 -12.59 2.44 -6.53
N PRO A 162 -12.00 1.34 -6.04
CA PRO A 162 -12.60 0.00 -6.14
C PRO A 162 -13.91 -0.09 -5.37
N GLY A 163 -14.79 -1.01 -5.77
CA GLY A 163 -16.06 -1.23 -5.08
C GLY A 163 -15.92 -1.64 -3.62
N SER A 164 -14.83 -2.32 -3.23
CA SER A 164 -14.51 -2.66 -1.84
C SER A 164 -14.12 -1.46 -0.98
N GLU A 165 -13.62 -0.39 -1.63
CA GLU A 165 -13.15 0.82 -0.99
C GLU A 165 -14.19 1.95 -0.99
N GLN A 166 -15.41 1.67 -1.45
CA GLN A 166 -16.53 2.59 -1.42
C GLN A 166 -17.36 2.43 -0.14
N ILE A 167 -17.99 3.49 0.30
CA ILE A 167 -18.98 3.41 1.37
C ILE A 167 -20.24 2.69 0.81
N PRO A 168 -20.73 1.63 1.46
CA PRO A 168 -21.88 0.89 1.00
C PRO A 168 -23.10 1.79 0.74
N GLY A 169 -23.65 1.66 -0.47
CA GLY A 169 -24.83 2.41 -0.89
C GLY A 169 -24.56 3.86 -1.32
N GLU A 170 -23.33 4.36 -1.34
CA GLU A 170 -23.01 5.61 -2.04
C GLU A 170 -23.26 5.47 -3.55
N ARG A 171 -23.77 6.53 -4.14
CA ARG A 171 -23.99 6.61 -5.59
C ARG A 171 -23.40 7.92 -6.09
N TRP A 172 -22.50 7.81 -7.01
CA TRP A 172 -21.80 8.94 -7.60
C TRP A 172 -22.16 9.12 -9.06
N ARG A 173 -22.32 10.36 -9.49
CA ARG A 173 -22.58 10.73 -10.88
C ARG A 173 -21.32 11.27 -11.52
N VAL A 174 -21.21 11.09 -12.82
CA VAL A 174 -20.13 11.68 -13.61
C VAL A 174 -20.16 13.20 -13.46
N GLY A 175 -19.01 13.79 -13.20
CA GLY A 175 -18.84 15.23 -12.98
C GLY A 175 -18.96 15.67 -11.50
N GLU A 176 -19.39 14.80 -10.58
CA GLU A 176 -19.45 15.14 -9.15
C GLU A 176 -18.05 15.20 -8.54
N ARG A 177 -17.87 16.13 -7.62
CA ARG A 177 -16.64 16.23 -6.82
C ARG A 177 -16.73 15.25 -5.66
N ILE A 178 -15.65 14.54 -5.44
CA ILE A 178 -15.54 13.51 -4.42
C ILE A 178 -14.26 13.72 -3.58
N LYS A 179 -14.41 13.69 -2.26
CA LYS A 179 -13.25 13.58 -1.35
C LYS A 179 -12.86 12.13 -1.21
N VAL A 180 -11.61 11.83 -1.41
CA VAL A 180 -11.07 10.45 -1.38
C VAL A 180 -9.73 10.41 -0.68
N PHE A 181 -9.50 9.36 0.06
CA PHE A 181 -8.21 9.07 0.68
C PHE A 181 -7.32 8.33 -0.31
N VAL A 182 -6.06 8.71 -0.42
CA VAL A 182 -5.08 8.01 -1.25
C VAL A 182 -4.53 6.84 -0.44
N GLU A 183 -5.08 5.66 -0.70
CA GLU A 183 -4.72 4.44 0.03
C GLU A 183 -3.35 3.92 -0.41
N GLU A 184 -3.14 3.85 -1.72
CA GLU A 184 -1.91 3.28 -2.27
C GLU A 184 -1.55 3.91 -3.61
N VAL A 185 -0.25 4.09 -3.82
CA VAL A 185 0.33 4.53 -5.10
C VAL A 185 1.31 3.48 -5.58
N ARG A 186 1.04 2.90 -6.75
CA ARG A 186 1.85 1.85 -7.39
C ARG A 186 2.47 2.35 -8.67
N ASP A 187 3.75 2.05 -8.84
CA ASP A 187 4.41 2.19 -10.13
C ASP A 187 4.27 0.88 -10.91
N THR A 188 3.62 0.92 -12.07
CA THR A 188 3.41 -0.25 -12.92
C THR A 188 3.97 -0.03 -14.32
N PRO A 189 4.30 -1.09 -15.07
CA PRO A 189 4.77 -0.93 -16.46
C PRO A 189 3.79 -0.17 -17.37
N ARG A 190 2.50 -0.14 -17.01
CA ARG A 190 1.44 0.56 -17.76
C ARG A 190 1.25 2.01 -17.33
N GLY A 191 1.91 2.44 -16.25
CA GLY A 191 1.80 3.79 -15.69
C GLY A 191 1.59 3.79 -14.17
N VAL A 192 1.46 4.99 -13.61
CA VAL A 192 1.18 5.18 -12.17
C VAL A 192 -0.29 4.82 -11.90
N GLN A 193 -0.50 3.92 -10.97
CA GLN A 193 -1.82 3.53 -10.50
C GLN A 193 -2.02 4.06 -9.08
N VAL A 194 -3.04 4.88 -8.89
CA VAL A 194 -3.46 5.39 -7.58
C VAL A 194 -4.74 4.70 -7.18
N ILE A 195 -4.71 4.04 -6.02
CA ILE A 195 -5.87 3.40 -5.40
C ILE A 195 -6.43 4.35 -4.36
N LEU A 196 -7.70 4.63 -4.49
CA LEU A 196 -8.43 5.53 -3.61
C LEU A 196 -9.34 4.75 -2.68
N SER A 197 -9.60 5.29 -1.49
CA SER A 197 -10.55 4.73 -0.54
C SER A 197 -11.49 5.80 0.03
N ARG A 198 -12.73 5.41 0.24
CA ARG A 198 -13.70 6.10 1.09
C ARG A 198 -14.08 5.24 2.30
N ALA A 199 -13.65 3.97 2.30
CA ALA A 199 -13.88 3.03 3.40
C ALA A 199 -12.74 3.03 4.45
N SER A 200 -11.58 3.60 4.13
CA SER A 200 -10.40 3.65 5.01
C SER A 200 -10.66 4.43 6.30
N GLU A 201 -10.05 3.97 7.38
CA GLU A 201 -9.99 4.70 8.67
C GLU A 201 -9.18 5.99 8.52
N GLY A 202 -8.19 6.01 7.58
CA GLY A 202 -7.41 7.18 7.24
C GLY A 202 -8.25 8.35 6.78
N LEU A 203 -9.31 8.11 5.99
CA LEU A 203 -10.25 9.16 5.58
C LEU A 203 -10.91 9.82 6.79
N VAL A 204 -11.33 9.03 7.78
CA VAL A 204 -11.96 9.56 8.99
C VAL A 204 -10.97 10.39 9.80
N ARG A 205 -9.74 9.93 9.96
CA ARG A 205 -8.66 10.66 10.64
C ARG A 205 -8.42 12.02 10.00
N GLU A 206 -8.24 12.06 8.69
CA GLU A 206 -8.04 13.28 7.91
C GLU A 206 -9.24 14.25 8.02
N LEU A 207 -10.46 13.73 8.03
CA LEU A 207 -11.65 14.58 8.23
C LEU A 207 -11.68 15.21 9.62
N PHE A 208 -11.24 14.48 10.67
CA PHE A 208 -11.10 15.06 11.99
C PHE A 208 -9.98 16.11 12.05
N GLU A 209 -8.86 15.88 11.40
CA GLU A 209 -7.78 16.87 11.28
C GLU A 209 -8.24 18.15 10.56
N LEU A 210 -9.10 18.02 9.54
CA LEU A 210 -9.64 19.19 8.83
C LEU A 210 -10.67 19.99 9.64
N GLU A 211 -11.49 19.32 10.46
CA GLU A 211 -12.62 19.95 11.17
C GLU A 211 -12.31 20.33 12.62
N VAL A 212 -11.25 19.76 13.21
CA VAL A 212 -10.92 19.90 14.63
C VAL A 212 -9.52 20.52 14.80
N PRO A 213 -9.40 21.83 14.99
CA PRO A 213 -8.10 22.50 15.15
C PRO A 213 -7.23 21.89 16.25
N GLU A 214 -7.84 21.46 17.35
CA GLU A 214 -7.14 20.86 18.49
C GLU A 214 -6.48 19.51 18.13
N VAL A 215 -6.93 18.84 17.07
CA VAL A 215 -6.28 17.64 16.50
C VAL A 215 -5.10 18.05 15.64
N ILE A 216 -5.24 19.07 14.78
CA ILE A 216 -4.13 19.60 13.95
C ILE A 216 -2.99 20.07 14.84
N ASP A 217 -3.30 20.83 15.90
CA ASP A 217 -2.32 21.38 16.82
C ASP A 217 -1.69 20.30 17.74
N GLY A 218 -2.21 19.06 17.69
CA GLY A 218 -1.75 17.94 18.49
C GLY A 218 -2.11 18.03 19.98
N ALA A 219 -2.97 18.96 20.36
CA ALA A 219 -3.52 19.06 21.72
C ALA A 219 -4.47 17.89 22.01
N VAL A 220 -5.26 17.48 21.02
CA VAL A 220 -6.07 16.27 21.04
C VAL A 220 -5.45 15.24 20.11
N ILE A 221 -5.27 14.01 20.61
CA ILE A 221 -4.68 12.89 19.88
C ILE A 221 -5.74 11.83 19.60
N ILE A 222 -5.80 11.37 18.36
CA ILE A 222 -6.58 10.20 17.96
C ILE A 222 -5.70 8.97 18.15
N GLU A 223 -5.99 8.18 19.18
CA GLU A 223 -5.24 6.97 19.53
C GLU A 223 -5.64 5.77 18.70
N GLY A 224 -6.90 5.67 18.31
CA GLY A 224 -7.39 4.56 17.50
C GLY A 224 -8.70 4.91 16.81
N ILE A 225 -8.94 4.21 15.71
CA ILE A 225 -10.19 4.27 14.94
C ILE A 225 -10.61 2.83 14.67
N ALA A 226 -11.89 2.53 14.84
CA ALA A 226 -12.48 1.28 14.40
C ALA A 226 -13.73 1.61 13.59
N ARG A 227 -13.78 1.20 12.32
CA ARG A 227 -14.77 1.63 11.37
C ARG A 227 -15.48 0.46 10.68
N GLU A 228 -16.77 0.60 10.54
CA GLU A 228 -17.62 -0.10 9.57
C GLU A 228 -18.22 0.94 8.65
N ALA A 229 -17.57 1.12 7.49
CA ALA A 229 -17.88 2.19 6.55
C ALA A 229 -19.37 2.26 6.17
N GLY A 230 -19.94 3.46 6.24
CA GLY A 230 -21.36 3.72 5.98
C GLY A 230 -22.32 3.31 7.10
N HIS A 231 -21.81 2.73 8.16
CA HIS A 231 -22.62 2.29 9.31
C HIS A 231 -22.20 3.00 10.61
N ARG A 232 -21.04 2.69 11.12
CA ARG A 232 -20.62 3.20 12.43
C ARG A 232 -19.10 3.25 12.53
N THR A 233 -18.61 4.29 13.19
CA THR A 233 -17.17 4.47 13.55
C THR A 233 -17.04 4.79 15.04
N LYS A 234 -16.07 4.17 15.69
CA LYS A 234 -15.61 4.51 17.03
C LYS A 234 -14.22 5.12 16.94
N ILE A 235 -14.01 6.24 17.65
CA ILE A 235 -12.74 6.97 17.66
C ILE A 235 -12.31 7.15 19.10
N ALA A 236 -11.14 6.65 19.45
CA ALA A 236 -10.55 6.87 20.76
C ALA A 236 -9.67 8.12 20.74
N VAL A 237 -9.95 9.05 21.64
CA VAL A 237 -9.23 10.31 21.73
C VAL A 237 -8.74 10.57 23.16
N ARG A 238 -7.58 11.24 23.27
CA ARG A 238 -7.09 11.79 24.53
C ARG A 238 -6.59 13.22 24.33
N SER A 239 -6.48 13.95 25.41
CA SER A 239 -5.83 15.26 25.40
C SER A 239 -4.45 15.18 26.04
N ARG A 240 -3.52 15.98 25.51
CA ARG A 240 -2.23 16.28 26.18
C ARG A 240 -2.36 17.35 27.24
N ASP A 241 -3.37 18.22 27.09
CA ASP A 241 -3.67 19.31 28.03
C ASP A 241 -4.88 18.93 28.87
N ALA A 242 -4.70 18.90 30.20
CA ALA A 242 -5.78 18.58 31.13
C ALA A 242 -6.94 19.59 31.11
N ALA A 243 -6.71 20.82 30.61
CA ALA A 243 -7.74 21.84 30.46
C ALA A 243 -8.66 21.61 29.25
N ILE A 244 -8.28 20.74 28.29
CA ILE A 244 -9.05 20.47 27.09
C ILE A 244 -9.80 19.15 27.24
N ASP A 245 -11.13 19.20 27.13
CA ASP A 245 -11.93 17.99 26.99
C ASP A 245 -11.83 17.45 25.54
N PRO A 246 -11.17 16.29 25.32
CA PRO A 246 -10.94 15.78 23.96
C PRO A 246 -12.24 15.39 23.25
N ILE A 247 -13.26 14.94 23.99
CA ILE A 247 -14.56 14.58 23.40
C ILE A 247 -15.29 15.84 22.96
N GLY A 248 -15.37 16.85 23.87
CA GLY A 248 -16.01 18.12 23.57
C GLY A 248 -15.39 18.85 22.38
N ALA A 249 -14.04 18.83 22.27
CA ALA A 249 -13.32 19.40 21.14
C ALA A 249 -13.71 18.75 19.81
N CYS A 250 -13.75 17.42 19.75
CA CYS A 250 -14.12 16.66 18.57
C CYS A 250 -15.61 16.79 18.20
N VAL A 251 -16.50 16.85 19.19
CA VAL A 251 -17.95 17.02 18.96
C VAL A 251 -18.26 18.42 18.46
N GLY A 252 -17.58 19.43 19.03
CA GLY A 252 -17.78 20.83 18.70
C GLY A 252 -19.09 21.42 19.23
N ALA A 253 -19.27 22.72 19.02
CA ALA A 253 -20.43 23.44 19.49
C ALA A 253 -21.74 22.81 18.93
N ARG A 254 -22.62 22.37 19.81
CA ARG A 254 -23.89 21.70 19.46
C ARG A 254 -23.75 20.51 18.51
N GLY A 255 -22.60 19.85 18.50
CA GLY A 255 -22.31 18.73 17.60
C GLY A 255 -21.98 19.12 16.17
N GLY A 256 -21.65 20.38 15.90
CA GLY A 256 -21.46 20.89 14.54
C GLY A 256 -20.30 20.20 13.80
N ARG A 257 -19.17 19.99 14.46
CA ARG A 257 -17.99 19.36 13.86
C ARG A 257 -18.25 17.89 13.51
N ILE A 258 -18.75 17.11 14.47
CA ILE A 258 -19.04 15.69 14.24
C ILE A 258 -20.15 15.50 13.18
N GLN A 259 -21.11 16.42 13.12
CA GLN A 259 -22.17 16.38 12.10
C GLN A 259 -21.65 16.69 10.70
N ALA A 260 -20.69 17.61 10.56
CA ALA A 260 -20.03 17.90 9.28
C ALA A 260 -19.30 16.66 8.76
N ILE A 261 -18.50 16.00 9.62
CA ILE A 261 -17.78 14.76 9.28
C ILE A 261 -18.74 13.62 8.94
N SER A 262 -19.78 13.42 9.78
CA SER A 262 -20.80 12.38 9.54
C SER A 262 -21.51 12.59 8.20
N SER A 263 -21.84 13.85 7.86
CA SER A 263 -22.50 14.19 6.60
C SER A 263 -21.63 13.88 5.37
N GLU A 264 -20.32 14.14 5.46
CA GLU A 264 -19.35 13.76 4.42
C GLU A 264 -19.28 12.23 4.22
N LEU A 265 -19.45 11.47 5.30
CA LEU A 265 -19.44 9.99 5.33
C LEU A 265 -20.85 9.38 5.18
N ARG A 266 -21.78 10.07 4.52
CA ARG A 266 -23.12 9.60 4.28
C ARG A 266 -23.92 9.33 5.56
N ASN A 267 -23.85 10.22 6.52
CA ASN A 267 -24.49 10.11 7.84
C ASN A 267 -24.05 8.86 8.64
N GLU A 268 -22.81 8.41 8.44
CA GLU A 268 -22.19 7.38 9.25
C GLU A 268 -22.17 7.81 10.72
N LYS A 269 -22.62 6.92 11.61
CA LYS A 269 -22.68 7.22 13.03
C LYS A 269 -21.27 7.21 13.64
N ILE A 270 -20.82 8.35 14.16
CA ILE A 270 -19.49 8.48 14.77
C ILE A 270 -19.64 8.56 16.28
N GLU A 271 -18.91 7.75 17.01
CA GLU A 271 -18.83 7.73 18.47
C GLU A 271 -17.43 8.05 18.93
N ILE A 272 -17.32 9.10 19.74
CA ILE A 272 -16.04 9.55 20.29
C ILE A 272 -15.90 8.99 21.69
N ILE A 273 -14.78 8.31 21.93
CA ILE A 273 -14.48 7.55 23.13
C ILE A 273 -13.25 8.15 23.79
N ARG A 274 -13.31 8.34 25.09
CA ARG A 274 -12.13 8.76 25.85
C ARG A 274 -11.17 7.59 25.97
N PHE A 275 -9.98 7.73 25.40
CA PHE A 275 -8.89 6.81 25.65
C PHE A 275 -8.45 6.86 27.10
N ASN A 276 -8.09 5.70 27.66
CA ASN A 276 -7.51 5.59 28.99
C ASN A 276 -6.31 4.64 28.93
N PRO A 277 -5.17 4.97 29.57
CA PRO A 277 -4.03 4.06 29.63
C PRO A 277 -4.31 2.79 30.46
N VAL A 278 -5.27 2.83 31.39
CA VAL A 278 -5.75 1.66 32.11
C VAL A 278 -6.68 0.89 31.20
N LEU A 279 -6.29 -0.32 30.85
CA LEU A 279 -6.90 -1.12 29.78
C LEU A 279 -8.36 -1.47 30.09
N GLU A 280 -8.66 -1.85 31.31
CA GLU A 280 -10.03 -2.14 31.77
C GLU A 280 -10.96 -0.94 31.56
N THR A 281 -10.48 0.25 31.92
CA THR A 281 -11.23 1.49 31.72
C THR A 281 -11.40 1.80 30.26
N TYR A 282 -10.38 1.56 29.42
CA TYR A 282 -10.46 1.78 27.99
C TYR A 282 -11.45 0.84 27.32
N ILE A 283 -11.43 -0.45 27.69
CA ILE A 283 -12.39 -1.44 27.20
C ILE A 283 -13.82 -1.04 27.62
N ALA A 284 -14.02 -0.67 28.88
CA ALA A 284 -15.33 -0.20 29.37
C ALA A 284 -15.83 1.02 28.57
N ASN A 285 -14.96 2.02 28.36
CA ASN A 285 -15.29 3.21 27.56
C ASN A 285 -15.63 2.84 26.10
N SER A 286 -14.93 1.86 25.52
CA SER A 286 -15.10 1.45 24.13
C SER A 286 -16.48 0.82 23.87
N LEU A 287 -17.13 0.28 24.89
CA LEU A 287 -18.47 -0.29 24.82
C LEU A 287 -19.59 0.74 24.96
N SER A 288 -19.25 2.03 25.17
CA SER A 288 -20.23 3.11 25.15
C SER A 288 -21.21 2.94 23.96
N PRO A 289 -22.51 3.22 24.17
CA PRO A 289 -23.16 3.86 25.31
C PRO A 289 -23.58 2.88 26.44
N ALA A 290 -23.23 1.58 26.35
CA ALA A 290 -23.55 0.64 27.43
C ALA A 290 -22.70 0.95 28.70
N LYS A 291 -23.32 0.84 29.83
CA LYS A 291 -22.63 0.92 31.12
C LYS A 291 -22.06 -0.45 31.47
N VAL A 292 -20.81 -0.48 31.85
CA VAL A 292 -20.07 -1.69 32.25
C VAL A 292 -19.98 -1.76 33.78
N ALA A 293 -20.24 -2.92 34.35
CA ALA A 293 -20.12 -3.17 35.77
C ALA A 293 -18.68 -3.54 36.17
N SER A 294 -18.07 -4.47 35.43
CA SER A 294 -16.65 -4.86 35.63
C SER A 294 -16.01 -5.33 34.35
N VAL A 295 -14.66 -5.25 34.30
CA VAL A 295 -13.83 -5.76 33.21
C VAL A 295 -12.71 -6.55 33.83
N THR A 296 -12.52 -7.79 33.37
CA THR A 296 -11.38 -8.64 33.71
C THR A 296 -10.56 -8.89 32.47
N VAL A 297 -9.28 -8.55 32.48
CA VAL A 297 -8.40 -8.65 31.30
C VAL A 297 -7.38 -9.76 31.53
N ASN A 298 -7.22 -10.59 30.48
CA ASN A 298 -6.11 -11.52 30.36
C ASN A 298 -5.20 -11.00 29.22
N GLU A 299 -4.07 -10.42 29.61
CA GLU A 299 -3.14 -9.80 28.67
C GLU A 299 -2.42 -10.84 27.79
N GLU A 300 -2.10 -12.03 28.31
CA GLU A 300 -1.40 -13.09 27.58
C GLU A 300 -2.21 -13.56 26.36
N HIS A 301 -3.52 -13.69 26.54
CA HIS A 301 -4.43 -14.15 25.49
C HIS A 301 -5.14 -13.00 24.75
N ARG A 302 -4.84 -11.76 25.10
CA ARG A 302 -5.55 -10.56 24.60
C ARG A 302 -7.07 -10.72 24.65
N HIS A 303 -7.55 -11.18 25.79
CA HIS A 303 -8.95 -11.50 26.03
C HIS A 303 -9.47 -10.69 27.20
N ALA A 304 -10.69 -10.16 27.07
CA ALA A 304 -11.38 -9.43 28.14
C ALA A 304 -12.76 -10.01 28.37
N LEU A 305 -13.08 -10.33 29.59
CA LEU A 305 -14.42 -10.63 30.06
C LEU A 305 -15.04 -9.35 30.61
N VAL A 306 -16.16 -8.95 30.04
CA VAL A 306 -16.89 -7.74 30.43
C VAL A 306 -18.25 -8.13 30.98
N VAL A 307 -18.54 -7.65 32.20
CA VAL A 307 -19.81 -7.85 32.84
C VAL A 307 -20.62 -6.58 32.79
N VAL A 308 -21.87 -6.70 32.37
CA VAL A 308 -22.80 -5.59 32.25
C VAL A 308 -24.10 -5.88 33.01
N PRO A 309 -24.81 -4.87 33.49
CA PRO A 309 -26.19 -5.04 34.00
C PRO A 309 -27.08 -5.72 32.93
N ASP A 310 -28.02 -6.58 33.33
CA ASP A 310 -28.87 -7.35 32.39
C ASP A 310 -29.56 -6.49 31.33
N ASN A 311 -30.06 -5.32 31.73
CA ASN A 311 -30.73 -4.37 30.84
C ASN A 311 -29.76 -3.70 29.85
N MET A 312 -28.43 -3.83 30.04
CA MET A 312 -27.40 -3.25 29.13
C MET A 312 -26.80 -4.28 28.20
N LEU A 313 -27.07 -5.58 28.34
CA LEU A 313 -26.46 -6.65 27.58
C LEU A 313 -26.68 -6.45 26.05
N SER A 314 -27.92 -6.24 25.63
CA SER A 314 -28.23 -6.01 24.21
C SER A 314 -27.58 -4.75 23.65
N LEU A 315 -27.44 -3.71 24.47
CA LEU A 315 -26.79 -2.46 24.07
C LEU A 315 -25.27 -2.62 23.97
N ALA A 316 -24.65 -3.37 24.89
CA ALA A 316 -23.23 -3.67 24.90
C ALA A 316 -22.82 -4.52 23.67
N ILE A 317 -23.60 -5.54 23.33
CA ILE A 317 -23.41 -6.35 22.14
C ILE A 317 -23.69 -5.51 20.88
N GLY A 318 -24.78 -4.75 20.88
CA GLY A 318 -25.26 -4.00 19.74
C GLY A 318 -25.94 -4.86 18.67
N ARG A 319 -26.56 -4.22 17.68
CA ARG A 319 -27.21 -4.92 16.57
C ARG A 319 -26.16 -5.75 15.81
N GLU A 320 -26.43 -7.04 15.63
CA GLU A 320 -25.55 -7.99 14.94
C GLU A 320 -24.11 -8.04 15.51
N GLY A 321 -23.95 -7.71 16.81
CA GLY A 321 -22.65 -7.66 17.46
C GLY A 321 -21.78 -6.46 17.04
N GLN A 322 -22.33 -5.44 16.41
CA GLN A 322 -21.56 -4.31 15.88
C GLN A 322 -20.80 -3.55 16.98
N ASN A 323 -21.44 -3.31 18.13
CA ASN A 323 -20.83 -2.52 19.18
C ASN A 323 -19.59 -3.23 19.77
N VAL A 324 -19.75 -4.51 20.14
CA VAL A 324 -18.62 -5.31 20.66
C VAL A 324 -17.53 -5.54 19.61
N ARG A 325 -17.90 -5.75 18.34
CA ARG A 325 -16.91 -5.93 17.26
C ARG A 325 -16.08 -4.68 17.01
N LEU A 326 -16.68 -3.50 17.03
CA LEU A 326 -15.96 -2.23 16.92
C LEU A 326 -15.11 -1.97 18.16
N ALA A 327 -15.61 -2.28 19.36
CA ALA A 327 -14.82 -2.16 20.60
C ALA A 327 -13.61 -3.09 20.57
N ALA A 328 -13.78 -4.33 20.13
CA ALA A 328 -12.70 -5.29 19.99
C ALA A 328 -11.63 -4.82 18.99
N LYS A 329 -12.04 -4.29 17.82
CA LYS A 329 -11.11 -3.70 16.83
C LYS A 329 -10.37 -2.49 17.40
N LEU A 330 -11.07 -1.63 18.12
CA LEU A 330 -10.52 -0.40 18.68
C LEU A 330 -9.47 -0.66 19.76
N THR A 331 -9.72 -1.66 20.62
CA THR A 331 -8.86 -2.00 21.76
C THR A 331 -7.78 -3.02 21.42
N GLY A 332 -7.98 -3.81 20.34
CA GLY A 332 -7.10 -4.93 19.97
C GLY A 332 -7.29 -6.18 20.85
N TYR A 333 -8.38 -6.25 21.62
CA TYR A 333 -8.71 -7.37 22.51
C TYR A 333 -9.98 -8.07 22.03
N ARG A 334 -10.01 -9.39 22.20
CA ARG A 334 -11.24 -10.14 22.10
C ARG A 334 -12.11 -9.86 23.33
N ILE A 335 -13.34 -9.43 23.13
CA ILE A 335 -14.24 -9.03 24.22
C ILE A 335 -15.41 -10.01 24.28
N ASP A 336 -15.53 -10.69 25.39
CA ASP A 336 -16.70 -11.53 25.73
C ASP A 336 -17.56 -10.77 26.74
N ILE A 337 -18.85 -10.63 26.42
CA ILE A 337 -19.79 -9.87 27.26
C ILE A 337 -20.78 -10.83 27.91
N LYS A 338 -20.95 -10.69 29.23
CA LYS A 338 -21.95 -11.42 30.02
C LYS A 338 -22.76 -10.46 30.86
N SER A 339 -24.02 -10.82 31.10
CA SER A 339 -24.79 -10.10 32.12
C SER A 339 -24.43 -10.57 33.52
N GLU A 340 -24.75 -9.77 34.54
CA GLU A 340 -24.56 -10.12 35.92
C GLU A 340 -25.22 -11.45 36.26
N THR A 341 -26.47 -11.68 35.80
CA THR A 341 -27.18 -12.95 35.96
C THR A 341 -26.45 -14.13 35.32
N GLN A 342 -25.99 -13.96 34.03
CA GLN A 342 -25.26 -15.02 33.34
C GLN A 342 -23.93 -15.38 34.01
N LEU A 343 -23.22 -14.41 34.56
CA LEU A 343 -21.99 -14.67 35.32
C LEU A 343 -22.28 -15.46 36.57
N ALA A 344 -23.27 -15.04 37.35
CA ALA A 344 -23.67 -15.74 38.62
C ALA A 344 -24.15 -17.18 38.32
N GLU A 345 -24.82 -17.44 37.22
CA GLU A 345 -25.21 -18.80 36.82
C GLU A 345 -23.99 -19.66 36.50
N LEU A 346 -22.99 -19.12 35.79
CA LEU A 346 -21.76 -19.85 35.48
C LEU A 346 -20.93 -20.15 36.72
N GLU A 347 -20.82 -19.19 37.63
CA GLU A 347 -20.10 -19.39 38.89
C GLU A 347 -20.76 -20.48 39.72
N ARG A 348 -22.09 -20.49 39.85
CA ARG A 348 -22.83 -21.56 40.54
C ARG A 348 -22.66 -22.93 39.88
N ALA A 349 -22.66 -22.99 38.51
CA ALA A 349 -22.43 -24.23 37.81
C ALA A 349 -21.01 -24.75 38.07
N ALA A 350 -20.01 -23.89 38.02
CA ALA A 350 -18.62 -24.24 38.29
C ALA A 350 -18.40 -24.70 39.76
N GLU A 351 -19.08 -24.04 40.72
CA GLU A 351 -19.08 -24.48 42.14
C GLU A 351 -19.73 -25.87 42.33
N GLN A 352 -20.81 -26.14 41.60
CA GLN A 352 -21.50 -27.46 41.67
C GLN A 352 -20.65 -28.57 41.05
N GLU A 353 -19.94 -28.32 39.95
CA GLU A 353 -18.99 -29.26 39.35
C GLU A 353 -17.79 -29.52 40.27
N ALA A 354 -17.25 -28.48 40.90
CA ALA A 354 -16.13 -28.59 41.82
C ALA A 354 -16.49 -29.35 43.12
N VAL A 355 -17.75 -29.29 43.54
CA VAL A 355 -18.26 -30.06 44.75
C VAL A 355 -18.64 -31.49 44.38
N GLY A 356 -18.88 -31.78 43.08
CA GLY A 356 -19.26 -33.11 42.56
C GLY A 356 -18.11 -34.12 42.41
N GLU A 357 -16.86 -33.73 42.51
CA GLU A 357 -15.69 -34.58 42.27
C GLU A 357 -14.95 -35.19 43.50
N PRO A 358 -15.48 -35.38 44.70
CA PRO A 358 -14.68 -36.05 45.74
C PRO A 358 -15.32 -37.29 46.37
N LEU A 359 -15.98 -38.19 45.66
CA LEU A 359 -16.47 -39.43 46.35
C LEU A 359 -16.17 -40.77 45.62
N GLU A 360 -15.75 -40.78 44.38
CA GLU A 360 -15.42 -42.06 43.72
C GLU A 360 -13.96 -42.53 43.89
N ALA A 361 -13.03 -41.61 44.22
CA ALA A 361 -11.62 -41.98 44.43
C ALA A 361 -11.33 -42.52 45.84
N ALA A 362 -12.11 -42.13 46.85
CA ALA A 362 -11.97 -42.66 48.25
C ALA A 362 -12.56 -44.04 48.42
N ASP A 363 -13.68 -44.34 47.78
CA ASP A 363 -14.30 -45.68 47.83
C ASP A 363 -13.50 -46.78 47.10
N LEU A 364 -12.69 -46.41 46.08
CA LEU A 364 -11.83 -47.39 45.39
C LEU A 364 -10.55 -47.72 46.18
N LEU A 365 -10.05 -46.82 47.02
CA LEU A 365 -8.88 -47.09 47.86
C LEU A 365 -9.22 -47.90 49.09
N GLU A 366 -10.44 -47.77 49.72
CA GLU A 366 -10.91 -48.62 50.80
C GLU A 366 -11.24 -50.05 50.31
N GLN A 367 -11.62 -50.24 49.05
CA GLN A 367 -11.88 -51.61 48.53
C GLN A 367 -10.58 -52.34 48.17
N GLU A 368 -9.48 -51.67 47.83
CA GLU A 368 -8.18 -52.34 47.57
C GLU A 368 -7.50 -52.75 48.90
N GLU A 369 -7.62 -51.98 50.01
CA GLU A 369 -7.06 -52.38 51.32
C GLU A 369 -7.78 -53.59 51.95
N VAL A 370 -9.07 -53.76 51.70
CA VAL A 370 -9.85 -54.91 52.22
C VAL A 370 -9.57 -56.21 51.47
N LEU A 371 -9.13 -56.10 50.20
CA LEU A 371 -8.77 -57.30 49.38
C LEU A 371 -7.36 -57.80 49.66
N ASP A 372 -6.44 -56.99 50.11
CA ASP A 372 -5.08 -57.41 50.49
C ASP A 372 -5.00 -58.06 51.86
N GLU A 373 -5.90 -57.75 52.84
CA GLU A 373 -5.97 -58.43 54.12
C GLU A 373 -6.58 -59.83 54.08
N GLN A 374 -7.34 -60.14 53.04
CA GLN A 374 -7.92 -61.48 52.84
C GLN A 374 -7.05 -62.47 52.04
N ALA A 375 -5.93 -62.00 51.47
CA ALA A 375 -5.01 -62.86 50.72
C ALA A 375 -3.83 -63.40 51.54
N VAL A 376 -3.73 -63.09 52.86
CA VAL A 376 -2.61 -63.52 53.75
C VAL A 376 -3.11 -64.35 54.95
N SER A 377 -4.28 -64.96 54.90
CA SER A 377 -4.69 -65.90 55.94
C SER A 377 -4.85 -67.34 55.39
#